data_8bdbaf8248314298e2a3cf20528bc276
#
_entry.id   8bdbaf8248314298e2a3cf20528bc276
#
_cell.length_a   1.000
_cell.length_b   1.000
_cell.length_c   1.000
_cell.angle_alpha   90.00
_cell.angle_beta   90.00
_cell.angle_gamma   90.00
#
_symmetry.space_group_name_H-M   'P 1'
#
loop_
_entity.id
_entity.type
_entity.pdbx_description
1 polymer ?
#
loop_
_entity_poly.entity_id
_entity_poly.type
_entity_poly.pdbx_seq_one_letter_code
_entity_poly.pdbx_strand_id
1 'polypeptide(L)'
;IASLKNDGKMGVVMPHGVLFRGSEEGKFREHLIKDRNILEAVIGLPSGLFYGTGIPASLLIVNKSKKDDKILFINADAEYQESKNQNILRPEDIEKINYVYQNRVELDKYSSLVSLEDLEKEGFNLNIRRYVDNTPPPEAHDVKAHINGGIPKVEWNKTLMDSFKIDSKLIFEDKDSLYFKFLDLINEKQNIREILEDSKGFKETDEEVLNIVSNWYDDYQSLIDETAKDIAALYTSGYEMIEKAFEKNSVLDQFKIRGIFASWWVNNKFTVKSIKNSGYDYTLLSDNFISNNQEFISSLDDSQKENHGKLQDLFKKLKSAKEENDKIVIREKIEEQKSLYEKELEKNK
;
A
#
# COMPACT_ATOMS: atom_id res chain seq x y z
N ILE A 1 -24.30 -13.75 14.73
CA ILE A 1 -23.89 -13.32 16.10
C ILE A 1 -24.21 -14.40 17.12
N ALA A 2 -25.38 -15.07 17.05
CA ALA A 2 -25.74 -16.16 17.97
C ALA A 2 -24.71 -17.30 17.98
N SER A 3 -24.18 -17.65 16.83
CA SER A 3 -23.20 -18.74 16.64
C SER A 3 -21.78 -18.40 17.08
N LEU A 4 -21.48 -17.13 17.41
CA LEU A 4 -20.15 -16.75 17.89
C LEU A 4 -19.92 -17.25 19.32
N LYS A 5 -18.71 -17.72 19.59
CA LYS A 5 -18.23 -17.96 20.97
C LYS A 5 -18.28 -16.68 21.80
N ASN A 6 -18.19 -16.81 23.12
CA ASN A 6 -18.24 -15.64 24.02
C ASN A 6 -17.06 -14.67 23.85
N ASP A 7 -15.94 -15.14 23.32
CA ASP A 7 -14.74 -14.37 22.97
C ASP A 7 -14.58 -14.18 21.45
N GLY A 8 -15.61 -14.53 20.66
CA GLY A 8 -15.55 -14.56 19.22
C GLY A 8 -15.65 -13.16 18.58
N LYS A 9 -14.92 -12.99 17.48
CA LYS A 9 -15.03 -11.85 16.58
C LYS A 9 -15.62 -12.26 15.23
N MET A 10 -16.34 -11.34 14.57
CA MET A 10 -16.93 -11.54 13.25
C MET A 10 -16.80 -10.25 12.44
N GLY A 11 -16.33 -10.38 11.20
CA GLY A 11 -16.46 -9.34 10.20
C GLY A 11 -17.62 -9.66 9.25
N VAL A 12 -18.45 -8.70 8.95
CA VAL A 12 -19.55 -8.84 7.98
C VAL A 12 -19.57 -7.67 7.02
N VAL A 13 -19.56 -7.97 5.71
CA VAL A 13 -19.68 -6.96 4.66
C VAL A 13 -21.15 -6.70 4.39
N MET A 14 -21.54 -5.43 4.45
CA MET A 14 -22.91 -4.98 4.26
C MET A 14 -22.96 -3.74 3.36
N PRO A 15 -24.05 -3.51 2.62
CA PRO A 15 -24.26 -2.24 1.92
C PRO A 15 -24.39 -1.08 2.92
N HIS A 16 -23.93 0.12 2.54
CA HIS A 16 -23.99 1.30 3.42
C HIS A 16 -25.38 1.62 3.99
N GLY A 17 -26.45 1.22 3.31
CA GLY A 17 -27.82 1.45 3.76
C GLY A 17 -28.12 0.95 5.18
N VAL A 18 -27.53 -0.17 5.60
CA VAL A 18 -27.74 -0.72 6.95
C VAL A 18 -27.21 0.19 8.06
N LEU A 19 -26.33 1.12 7.73
CA LEU A 19 -25.70 2.04 8.70
C LEU A 19 -26.68 3.14 9.16
N PHE A 20 -27.68 3.51 8.34
CA PHE A 20 -28.53 4.66 8.62
C PHE A 20 -30.02 4.46 8.39
N ARG A 21 -30.46 3.36 7.76
CA ARG A 21 -31.92 3.10 7.62
C ARG A 21 -32.59 2.99 8.99
N GLY A 22 -33.82 3.50 9.06
CA GLY A 22 -34.62 3.48 10.26
C GLY A 22 -35.31 2.13 10.51
N SER A 23 -36.47 2.18 11.21
CA SER A 23 -37.32 1.02 11.55
C SER A 23 -36.55 -0.10 12.28
N GLU A 24 -36.73 -1.35 11.88
CA GLU A 24 -36.12 -2.50 12.55
C GLU A 24 -34.59 -2.52 12.46
N GLU A 25 -33.98 -2.03 11.35
CA GLU A 25 -32.56 -1.89 11.24
C GLU A 25 -31.96 -0.91 12.26
N GLY A 26 -32.70 0.21 12.53
CA GLY A 26 -32.32 1.17 13.56
C GLY A 26 -32.34 0.59 14.96
N LYS A 27 -33.42 -0.10 15.33
CA LYS A 27 -33.53 -0.81 16.63
C LYS A 27 -32.45 -1.85 16.81
N PHE A 28 -32.14 -2.58 15.74
CA PHE A 28 -31.08 -3.59 15.79
C PHE A 28 -29.70 -2.98 16.02
N ARG A 29 -29.38 -1.85 15.37
CA ARG A 29 -28.15 -1.12 15.64
C ARG A 29 -28.04 -0.65 17.07
N GLU A 30 -29.12 0.00 17.59
CA GLU A 30 -29.19 0.42 18.99
C GLU A 30 -28.95 -0.76 19.93
N HIS A 31 -29.60 -1.89 19.71
CA HIS A 31 -29.42 -3.10 20.51
C HIS A 31 -27.99 -3.61 20.49
N LEU A 32 -27.33 -3.65 19.31
CA LEU A 32 -25.93 -4.09 19.21
C LEU A 32 -24.96 -3.17 19.94
N ILE A 33 -25.24 -1.87 19.94
CA ILE A 33 -24.35 -0.84 20.47
C ILE A 33 -24.62 -0.61 21.95
N LYS A 34 -25.87 -0.30 22.31
CA LYS A 34 -26.27 0.11 23.67
C LYS A 34 -26.44 -1.07 24.60
N ASP A 35 -27.22 -2.07 24.19
CA ASP A 35 -27.59 -3.18 25.10
C ASP A 35 -26.49 -4.25 25.16
N ARG A 36 -25.85 -4.52 24.01
CA ARG A 36 -24.86 -5.61 23.86
C ARG A 36 -23.41 -5.12 23.90
N ASN A 37 -23.13 -3.88 23.56
CA ASN A 37 -21.80 -3.29 23.42
C ASN A 37 -20.81 -4.19 22.65
N ILE A 38 -21.22 -4.74 21.50
CA ILE A 38 -20.42 -5.70 20.72
C ILE A 38 -19.96 -5.18 19.37
N LEU A 39 -20.45 -4.04 18.87
CA LEU A 39 -19.95 -3.42 17.65
C LEU A 39 -18.61 -2.74 17.94
N GLU A 40 -17.53 -3.25 17.37
CA GLU A 40 -16.17 -2.79 17.64
C GLU A 40 -15.70 -1.74 16.63
N ALA A 41 -16.00 -1.97 15.33
CA ALA A 41 -15.62 -1.04 14.27
C ALA A 41 -16.61 -1.04 13.10
N VAL A 42 -16.65 0.10 12.41
CA VAL A 42 -17.35 0.33 11.14
C VAL A 42 -16.35 0.87 10.13
N ILE A 43 -16.09 0.10 9.07
CA ILE A 43 -15.08 0.42 8.07
C ILE A 43 -15.79 0.66 6.74
N GLY A 44 -15.71 1.88 6.20
CA GLY A 44 -16.18 2.23 4.87
C GLY A 44 -15.20 1.80 3.80
N LEU A 45 -15.71 1.09 2.81
CA LEU A 45 -14.92 0.59 1.69
C LEU A 45 -15.26 1.37 0.42
N PRO A 46 -14.35 1.45 -0.55
CA PRO A 46 -14.59 2.08 -1.84
C PRO A 46 -15.83 1.53 -2.57
N SER A 47 -16.42 2.35 -3.40
CA SER A 47 -17.44 1.91 -4.35
C SER A 47 -16.83 0.98 -5.41
N GLY A 48 -17.66 0.18 -6.08
CA GLY A 48 -17.20 -0.64 -7.20
C GLY A 48 -16.22 -1.78 -6.84
N LEU A 49 -16.11 -2.18 -5.56
CA LEU A 49 -15.32 -3.35 -5.15
C LEU A 49 -15.98 -4.68 -5.49
N PHE A 50 -17.28 -4.72 -5.71
CA PHE A 50 -18.03 -5.94 -5.97
C PHE A 50 -18.61 -5.91 -7.38
N TYR A 51 -18.57 -7.06 -8.06
CA TYR A 51 -19.11 -7.18 -9.41
C TYR A 51 -20.59 -6.83 -9.45
N GLY A 52 -20.99 -6.12 -10.51
CA GLY A 52 -22.40 -5.80 -10.78
C GLY A 52 -23.01 -4.68 -9.93
N THR A 53 -22.23 -4.03 -9.07
CA THR A 53 -22.72 -2.92 -8.25
C THR A 53 -21.68 -1.83 -8.04
N GLY A 54 -22.10 -0.57 -8.23
CA GLY A 54 -21.30 0.60 -7.84
C GLY A 54 -21.56 1.08 -6.40
N ILE A 55 -22.40 0.34 -5.64
CA ILE A 55 -22.75 0.75 -4.27
C ILE A 55 -21.56 0.52 -3.35
N PRO A 56 -21.14 1.52 -2.55
CA PRO A 56 -20.10 1.32 -1.57
C PRO A 56 -20.54 0.34 -0.49
N ALA A 57 -19.61 -0.49 -0.03
CA ALA A 57 -19.82 -1.43 1.05
C ALA A 57 -19.21 -0.93 2.36
N SER A 58 -19.66 -1.50 3.46
CA SER A 58 -19.07 -1.33 4.78
C SER A 58 -18.75 -2.68 5.39
N LEU A 59 -17.65 -2.75 6.15
CA LEU A 59 -17.29 -3.89 6.95
C LEU A 59 -17.61 -3.56 8.42
N LEU A 60 -18.52 -4.33 9.01
CA LEU A 60 -18.87 -4.23 10.42
C LEU A 60 -18.09 -5.29 11.21
N ILE A 61 -17.37 -4.86 12.21
CA ILE A 61 -16.62 -5.77 13.10
C ILE A 61 -17.40 -5.90 14.42
N VAL A 62 -17.84 -7.11 14.69
CA VAL A 62 -18.52 -7.47 15.94
C VAL A 62 -17.55 -8.28 16.80
N ASN A 63 -17.39 -7.85 18.06
CA ASN A 63 -16.52 -8.47 19.04
C ASN A 63 -17.28 -8.66 20.35
N LYS A 64 -17.54 -9.92 20.74
CA LYS A 64 -18.21 -10.22 22.00
C LYS A 64 -17.38 -9.94 23.25
N SER A 65 -16.06 -9.84 23.09
CA SER A 65 -15.12 -9.52 24.18
C SER A 65 -14.76 -8.03 24.25
N LYS A 66 -15.47 -7.17 23.52
CA LYS A 66 -15.27 -5.73 23.58
C LYS A 66 -15.41 -5.21 25.00
N LYS A 67 -14.45 -4.38 25.44
CA LYS A 67 -14.38 -3.90 26.83
C LYS A 67 -14.72 -2.42 26.99
N ASP A 68 -14.38 -1.62 25.98
CA ASP A 68 -14.67 -0.17 25.97
C ASP A 68 -16.05 0.12 25.33
N ASP A 69 -16.51 1.36 25.45
CA ASP A 69 -17.77 1.85 24.90
C ASP A 69 -17.61 2.58 23.56
N LYS A 70 -16.36 2.68 23.05
CA LYS A 70 -16.10 3.39 21.81
C LYS A 70 -16.17 2.48 20.60
N ILE A 71 -16.66 3.01 19.47
CA ILE A 71 -16.66 2.36 18.17
C ILE A 71 -15.63 3.07 17.28
N LEU A 72 -14.75 2.28 16.64
CA LEU A 72 -13.80 2.82 15.68
C LEU A 72 -14.49 2.96 14.31
N PHE A 73 -14.50 4.17 13.78
CA PHE A 73 -14.90 4.44 12.41
C PHE A 73 -13.66 4.61 11.55
N ILE A 74 -13.61 3.90 10.42
CA ILE A 74 -12.56 4.05 9.40
C ILE A 74 -13.24 4.39 8.08
N ASN A 75 -12.82 5.47 7.44
CA ASN A 75 -13.29 5.85 6.12
C ASN A 75 -12.19 5.61 5.07
N ALA A 76 -12.19 4.43 4.46
CA ALA A 76 -11.25 4.05 3.42
C ALA A 76 -11.85 4.17 2.00
N ASP A 77 -12.92 4.93 1.82
CA ASP A 77 -13.66 5.00 0.56
C ASP A 77 -12.89 5.67 -0.59
N ALA A 78 -11.86 6.44 -0.28
CA ALA A 78 -11.01 7.15 -1.25
C ALA A 78 -9.70 6.42 -1.60
N GLU A 79 -9.38 5.30 -0.92
CA GLU A 79 -8.10 4.60 -1.09
C GLU A 79 -8.30 3.27 -1.84
N TYR A 80 -8.02 3.29 -3.13
CA TYR A 80 -8.13 2.13 -4.01
C TYR A 80 -7.44 2.38 -5.35
N GLN A 81 -7.23 1.32 -6.11
CA GLN A 81 -6.82 1.39 -7.50
C GLN A 81 -8.05 1.28 -8.40
N GLU A 82 -8.25 2.28 -9.25
CA GLU A 82 -9.28 2.19 -10.29
C GLU A 82 -8.94 1.13 -11.32
N SER A 83 -9.95 0.35 -11.71
CA SER A 83 -9.86 -0.60 -12.80
C SER A 83 -11.14 -0.56 -13.64
N LYS A 84 -11.03 -0.98 -14.90
CA LYS A 84 -12.10 -0.88 -15.90
C LYS A 84 -13.42 -1.53 -15.46
N ASN A 85 -13.36 -2.64 -14.73
CA ASN A 85 -14.54 -3.45 -14.39
C ASN A 85 -14.84 -3.45 -12.89
N GLN A 86 -13.85 -3.20 -12.05
CA GLN A 86 -13.96 -3.33 -10.61
C GLN A 86 -12.78 -2.64 -9.93
N ASN A 87 -13.05 -1.82 -8.94
CA ASN A 87 -12.01 -1.21 -8.11
C ASN A 87 -11.32 -2.26 -7.25
N ILE A 88 -10.05 -2.05 -6.94
CA ILE A 88 -9.22 -3.01 -6.23
C ILE A 88 -8.61 -2.33 -5.00
N LEU A 89 -8.75 -2.96 -3.84
CA LEU A 89 -7.95 -2.60 -2.67
C LEU A 89 -6.55 -3.16 -2.85
N ARG A 90 -5.56 -2.27 -2.90
CA ARG A 90 -4.15 -2.65 -2.99
C ARG A 90 -3.66 -3.20 -1.64
N PRO A 91 -2.54 -3.92 -1.60
CA PRO A 91 -1.96 -4.40 -0.34
C PRO A 91 -1.74 -3.27 0.68
N GLU A 92 -1.30 -2.09 0.23
CA GLU A 92 -1.13 -0.90 1.06
C GLU A 92 -2.44 -0.39 1.68
N ASP A 93 -3.54 -0.40 0.91
CA ASP A 93 -4.85 0.05 1.40
C ASP A 93 -5.36 -0.90 2.50
N ILE A 94 -5.22 -2.21 2.28
CA ILE A 94 -5.59 -3.25 3.25
C ILE A 94 -4.73 -3.12 4.51
N GLU A 95 -3.42 -2.90 4.36
CA GLU A 95 -2.51 -2.76 5.48
C GLU A 95 -2.81 -1.52 6.32
N LYS A 96 -3.12 -0.39 5.70
CA LYS A 96 -3.52 0.83 6.40
C LYS A 96 -4.80 0.61 7.22
N ILE A 97 -5.82 -0.02 6.62
CA ILE A 97 -7.05 -0.39 7.34
C ILE A 97 -6.72 -1.30 8.53
N ASN A 98 -5.91 -2.34 8.30
CA ASN A 98 -5.51 -3.29 9.33
C ASN A 98 -4.74 -2.64 10.47
N TYR A 99 -3.74 -1.82 10.14
CA TYR A 99 -2.94 -1.10 11.14
C TYR A 99 -3.81 -0.19 12.02
N VAL A 100 -4.66 0.62 11.39
CA VAL A 100 -5.56 1.53 12.09
C VAL A 100 -6.55 0.76 12.97
N TYR A 101 -7.09 -0.35 12.48
CA TYR A 101 -7.99 -1.20 13.25
C TYR A 101 -7.29 -1.87 14.44
N GLN A 102 -6.12 -2.49 14.25
CA GLN A 102 -5.41 -3.20 15.31
C GLN A 102 -4.92 -2.27 16.42
N ASN A 103 -4.44 -1.09 16.06
CA ASN A 103 -3.88 -0.12 17.00
C ASN A 103 -4.91 0.92 17.47
N ARG A 104 -6.14 0.91 16.94
CA ARG A 104 -7.23 1.85 17.24
C ARG A 104 -6.78 3.30 17.12
N VAL A 105 -6.06 3.63 16.05
CA VAL A 105 -5.48 4.95 15.81
C VAL A 105 -6.54 5.91 15.27
N GLU A 106 -6.56 7.14 15.79
CA GLU A 106 -7.30 8.24 15.19
C GLU A 106 -6.41 8.97 14.19
N LEU A 107 -6.86 9.09 12.96
CA LEU A 107 -6.17 9.78 11.87
C LEU A 107 -7.12 10.81 11.26
N ASP A 108 -6.60 12.03 11.09
CA ASP A 108 -7.38 13.09 10.43
C ASP A 108 -7.94 12.62 9.09
N LYS A 109 -9.24 12.86 8.87
CA LYS A 109 -10.00 12.49 7.66
C LYS A 109 -10.00 11.00 7.30
N TYR A 110 -9.53 10.12 8.18
CA TYR A 110 -9.45 8.69 7.92
C TYR A 110 -10.10 7.83 9.01
N SER A 111 -9.88 8.13 10.29
CA SER A 111 -10.45 7.32 11.38
C SER A 111 -10.73 8.13 12.64
N SER A 112 -11.77 7.72 13.38
CA SER A 112 -12.15 8.33 14.65
C SER A 112 -12.74 7.31 15.61
N LEU A 113 -12.50 7.49 16.92
CA LEU A 113 -13.07 6.72 18.01
C LEU A 113 -14.28 7.45 18.59
N VAL A 114 -15.47 6.98 18.29
CA VAL A 114 -16.74 7.61 18.65
C VAL A 114 -17.29 6.98 19.92
N SER A 115 -17.66 7.81 20.90
CA SER A 115 -18.22 7.37 22.17
C SER A 115 -19.69 6.94 22.03
N LEU A 116 -20.17 6.13 22.98
CA LEU A 116 -21.58 5.77 23.06
C LEU A 116 -22.49 7.02 23.17
N GLU A 117 -22.07 8.03 23.95
CA GLU A 117 -22.81 9.26 24.13
C GLU A 117 -23.00 10.03 22.81
N ASP A 118 -21.96 10.11 21.97
CA ASP A 118 -22.05 10.79 20.68
C ASP A 118 -22.91 9.99 19.68
N LEU A 119 -22.86 8.66 19.75
CA LEU A 119 -23.75 7.80 18.96
C LEU A 119 -25.22 7.93 19.36
N GLU A 120 -25.52 8.09 20.67
CA GLU A 120 -26.87 8.36 21.15
C GLU A 120 -27.41 9.70 20.63
N LYS A 121 -26.59 10.77 20.66
CA LYS A 121 -26.96 12.10 20.12
C LYS A 121 -27.34 12.02 18.64
N GLU A 122 -26.67 11.13 17.88
CA GLU A 122 -26.93 10.88 16.47
C GLU A 122 -28.00 9.79 16.21
N GLY A 123 -28.73 9.33 17.24
CA GLY A 123 -29.74 8.29 17.14
C GLY A 123 -29.25 6.96 16.61
N PHE A 124 -28.02 6.57 17.00
CA PHE A 124 -27.34 5.36 16.52
C PHE A 124 -27.20 5.26 15.00
N ASN A 125 -27.13 6.41 14.35
CA ASN A 125 -26.82 6.48 12.93
C ASN A 125 -25.32 6.26 12.73
N LEU A 126 -24.93 5.23 11.99
CA LEU A 126 -23.55 4.83 11.75
C LEU A 126 -23.00 5.32 10.40
N ASN A 127 -23.63 6.33 9.78
CA ASN A 127 -23.09 6.92 8.55
C ASN A 127 -21.69 7.44 8.81
N ILE A 128 -20.70 6.83 8.18
CA ILE A 128 -19.28 7.02 8.44
C ILE A 128 -18.88 8.49 8.29
N ARG A 129 -19.38 9.18 7.26
CA ARG A 129 -19.06 10.59 7.00
C ARG A 129 -19.52 11.56 8.08
N ARG A 130 -20.39 11.15 9.00
CA ARG A 130 -20.75 11.96 10.19
C ARG A 130 -19.61 12.01 11.21
N TYR A 131 -18.77 10.99 11.24
CA TYR A 131 -17.70 10.83 12.22
C TYR A 131 -16.32 10.99 11.62
N VAL A 132 -16.19 10.67 10.32
CA VAL A 132 -14.94 10.78 9.55
C VAL A 132 -15.26 11.39 8.19
N ASP A 133 -15.18 12.70 8.10
CA ASP A 133 -15.37 13.44 6.85
C ASP A 133 -14.02 13.59 6.12
N ASN A 134 -13.86 12.83 5.05
CA ASN A 134 -12.67 12.89 4.18
C ASN A 134 -12.86 13.83 2.98
N THR A 135 -13.91 14.65 2.99
CA THR A 135 -14.13 15.64 1.92
C THR A 135 -12.93 16.57 1.83
N PRO A 136 -12.30 16.72 0.66
CA PRO A 136 -11.25 17.70 0.48
C PRO A 136 -11.76 19.09 0.89
N PRO A 137 -10.93 19.93 1.53
CA PRO A 137 -11.32 21.32 1.78
C PRO A 137 -11.63 21.98 0.44
N PRO A 138 -12.64 22.88 0.39
CA PRO A 138 -12.91 23.63 -0.82
C PRO A 138 -11.63 24.35 -1.26
N GLU A 139 -11.30 24.23 -2.54
CA GLU A 139 -10.18 24.96 -3.12
C GLU A 139 -10.39 26.46 -2.91
N ALA A 140 -9.39 27.12 -2.35
CA ALA A 140 -9.42 28.56 -2.17
C ALA A 140 -9.28 29.21 -3.58
N HIS A 141 -10.35 29.79 -4.09
CA HIS A 141 -10.32 30.51 -5.35
C HIS A 141 -9.68 31.90 -5.16
N ASP A 142 -8.43 32.05 -5.60
CA ASP A 142 -7.81 33.38 -5.67
C ASP A 142 -8.25 34.09 -6.95
N VAL A 143 -9.31 34.92 -6.81
CA VAL A 143 -9.88 35.70 -7.92
C VAL A 143 -8.85 36.60 -8.56
N LYS A 144 -7.91 37.14 -7.78
CA LYS A 144 -6.86 38.03 -8.28
C LYS A 144 -5.85 37.26 -9.14
N ALA A 145 -5.49 36.04 -8.73
CA ALA A 145 -4.66 35.16 -9.55
C ALA A 145 -5.34 34.79 -10.86
N HIS A 146 -6.64 34.51 -10.83
CA HIS A 146 -7.42 34.19 -12.06
C HIS A 146 -7.48 35.36 -13.04
N ILE A 147 -7.66 36.60 -12.54
CA ILE A 147 -7.78 37.77 -13.42
C ILE A 147 -6.42 38.25 -13.94
N ASN A 148 -5.42 38.32 -13.07
CA ASN A 148 -4.13 38.93 -13.38
C ASN A 148 -3.05 37.89 -13.72
N GLY A 149 -3.36 36.61 -13.62
CA GLY A 149 -2.40 35.52 -13.68
C GLY A 149 -1.48 35.48 -12.47
N GLY A 150 -0.75 34.41 -12.33
CA GLY A 150 0.16 34.13 -11.22
C GLY A 150 -0.31 32.94 -10.38
N ILE A 151 0.61 32.41 -9.61
CA ILE A 151 0.39 31.25 -8.71
C ILE A 151 0.60 31.78 -7.29
N PRO A 152 -0.41 31.67 -6.40
CA PRO A 152 -0.26 32.09 -5.02
C PRO A 152 0.90 31.38 -4.34
N LYS A 153 1.81 32.12 -3.69
CA LYS A 153 2.97 31.53 -2.98
C LYS A 153 2.55 30.62 -1.83
N VAL A 154 1.36 30.80 -1.29
CA VAL A 154 0.78 29.96 -0.23
C VAL A 154 0.41 28.54 -0.71
N GLU A 155 0.25 28.35 -2.00
CA GLU A 155 -0.02 27.02 -2.59
C GLU A 155 1.24 26.16 -2.72
N TRP A 156 2.43 26.77 -2.59
CA TRP A 156 3.68 26.03 -2.56
C TRP A 156 3.82 25.27 -1.25
N ASN A 157 3.71 23.94 -1.32
CA ASN A 157 3.91 23.08 -0.15
C ASN A 157 5.42 22.96 0.16
N LYS A 158 5.93 23.96 0.88
CA LYS A 158 7.35 24.04 1.22
C LYS A 158 7.84 22.79 1.96
N THR A 159 7.08 22.30 2.93
CA THR A 159 7.48 21.12 3.72
C THR A 159 7.68 19.89 2.85
N LEU A 160 6.76 19.65 1.91
CA LEU A 160 6.89 18.54 0.97
C LEU A 160 8.09 18.73 0.05
N MET A 161 8.27 19.94 -0.50
CA MET A 161 9.36 20.21 -1.44
C MET A 161 10.73 20.20 -0.77
N ASP A 162 10.82 20.66 0.47
CA ASP A 162 12.05 20.59 1.26
C ASP A 162 12.45 19.13 1.54
N SER A 163 11.49 18.21 1.72
CA SER A 163 11.79 16.77 1.89
C SER A 163 12.41 16.15 0.64
N PHE A 164 12.09 16.68 -0.54
CA PHE A 164 12.72 16.32 -1.81
C PHE A 164 13.93 17.20 -2.19
N LYS A 165 14.34 18.10 -1.30
CA LYS A 165 15.43 19.08 -1.54
C LYS A 165 15.19 19.95 -2.79
N ILE A 166 13.92 20.31 -3.06
CA ILE A 166 13.49 21.08 -4.23
C ILE A 166 13.17 22.52 -3.84
N ASP A 167 13.86 23.48 -4.49
CA ASP A 167 13.57 24.90 -4.37
C ASP A 167 12.54 25.35 -5.43
N SER A 168 11.61 26.22 -5.03
CA SER A 168 10.60 26.80 -5.95
C SER A 168 11.22 27.49 -7.17
N LYS A 169 12.43 28.01 -7.04
CA LYS A 169 13.18 28.67 -8.14
C LYS A 169 13.53 27.78 -9.33
N LEU A 170 13.39 26.47 -9.17
CA LEU A 170 13.52 25.55 -10.30
C LEU A 170 12.37 25.68 -11.32
N ILE A 171 11.20 26.14 -10.86
CA ILE A 171 9.98 26.19 -11.66
C ILE A 171 9.47 27.62 -11.78
N PHE A 172 9.67 28.43 -10.73
CA PHE A 172 9.06 29.74 -10.57
C PHE A 172 10.07 30.85 -10.41
N GLU A 173 9.67 32.04 -10.86
CA GLU A 173 10.24 33.29 -10.45
C GLU A 173 9.19 34.15 -9.76
N ASP A 174 9.63 35.14 -8.96
CA ASP A 174 8.72 36.05 -8.28
C ASP A 174 8.01 36.97 -9.28
N LYS A 175 6.69 36.94 -9.32
CA LYS A 175 5.88 37.94 -10.00
C LYS A 175 5.74 39.18 -9.14
N ASP A 176 5.44 38.98 -7.85
CA ASP A 176 5.37 40.02 -6.81
C ASP A 176 5.53 39.38 -5.40
N SER A 177 5.19 40.11 -4.35
CA SER A 177 5.31 39.64 -2.97
C SER A 177 4.41 38.45 -2.65
N LEU A 178 3.29 38.26 -3.37
CA LEU A 178 2.26 37.24 -3.09
C LEU A 178 2.21 36.14 -4.12
N TYR A 179 2.70 36.39 -5.35
CA TYR A 179 2.54 35.48 -6.48
C TYR A 179 3.87 35.12 -7.12
N PHE A 180 3.93 33.87 -7.58
CA PHE A 180 4.92 33.38 -8.54
C PHE A 180 4.41 33.52 -9.97
N LYS A 181 5.32 33.45 -10.95
CA LYS A 181 5.05 33.11 -12.32
C LYS A 181 5.98 31.96 -12.75
N PHE A 182 5.56 31.17 -13.72
CA PHE A 182 6.44 30.14 -14.29
C PHE A 182 7.66 30.80 -14.96
N LEU A 183 8.77 30.07 -14.95
CA LEU A 183 9.93 30.40 -15.75
C LEU A 183 9.56 30.31 -17.23
N ASP A 184 10.16 31.15 -18.09
CA ASP A 184 9.85 31.21 -19.54
C ASP A 184 10.12 29.87 -20.26
N LEU A 185 10.94 28.99 -19.70
CA LEU A 185 11.21 27.67 -20.25
C LEU A 185 10.06 26.66 -20.02
N ILE A 186 9.09 26.98 -19.17
CA ILE A 186 7.96 26.11 -18.81
C ILE A 186 6.77 26.50 -19.68
N ASN A 187 6.58 25.81 -20.80
CA ASN A 187 5.48 26.04 -21.73
C ASN A 187 4.36 25.01 -21.55
N GLU A 188 4.67 23.83 -21.02
CA GLU A 188 3.74 22.71 -20.86
C GLU A 188 3.91 22.05 -19.49
N LYS A 189 2.85 21.40 -19.01
CA LYS A 189 2.85 20.67 -17.74
C LYS A 189 3.94 19.57 -17.69
N GLN A 190 4.25 18.97 -18.83
CA GLN A 190 5.28 17.93 -18.97
C GLN A 190 6.67 18.48 -18.57
N ASN A 191 7.00 19.71 -18.94
CA ASN A 191 8.30 20.32 -18.61
C ASN A 191 8.53 20.43 -17.10
N ILE A 192 7.46 20.66 -16.31
CA ILE A 192 7.55 20.72 -14.83
C ILE A 192 8.05 19.40 -14.29
N ARG A 193 7.45 18.30 -14.76
CA ARG A 193 7.83 16.97 -14.32
C ARG A 193 9.29 16.66 -14.64
N GLU A 194 9.70 16.89 -15.87
CA GLU A 194 11.06 16.65 -16.34
C GLU A 194 12.09 17.45 -15.54
N ILE A 195 11.83 18.74 -15.28
CA ILE A 195 12.70 19.61 -14.48
C ILE A 195 12.83 19.11 -13.04
N LEU A 196 11.71 18.65 -12.43
CA LEU A 196 11.71 18.14 -11.08
C LEU A 196 12.49 16.81 -10.98
N GLU A 197 12.20 15.85 -11.87
CA GLU A 197 12.86 14.55 -11.92
C GLU A 197 14.36 14.66 -12.24
N ASP A 198 14.74 15.65 -13.06
CA ASP A 198 16.16 15.92 -13.39
C ASP A 198 16.89 16.73 -12.32
N SER A 199 16.19 17.32 -11.37
CA SER A 199 16.82 18.13 -10.34
C SER A 199 17.76 17.29 -9.46
N LYS A 200 18.86 17.92 -9.05
CA LYS A 200 19.84 17.28 -8.15
C LYS A 200 19.20 16.82 -6.83
N GLY A 201 18.32 17.65 -6.25
CA GLY A 201 17.64 17.33 -5.00
C GLY A 201 16.76 16.11 -5.10
N PHE A 202 15.99 15.97 -6.18
CA PHE A 202 15.15 14.80 -6.42
C PHE A 202 16.01 13.53 -6.59
N LYS A 203 17.04 13.57 -7.43
CA LYS A 203 17.94 12.44 -7.66
C LYS A 203 18.65 11.97 -6.40
N GLU A 204 19.17 12.90 -5.58
CA GLU A 204 19.77 12.56 -4.29
C GLU A 204 18.75 11.91 -3.34
N THR A 205 17.52 12.41 -3.31
CA THR A 205 16.45 11.87 -2.47
C THR A 205 16.03 10.47 -2.94
N ASP A 206 15.92 10.26 -4.24
CA ASP A 206 15.61 8.95 -4.85
C ASP A 206 16.70 7.92 -4.51
N GLU A 207 17.99 8.29 -4.70
CA GLU A 207 19.12 7.45 -4.31
C GLU A 207 19.12 7.11 -2.80
N GLU A 208 18.79 8.06 -1.94
CA GLU A 208 18.68 7.83 -0.49
C GLU A 208 17.58 6.80 -0.19
N VAL A 209 16.40 6.93 -0.80
CA VAL A 209 15.30 5.99 -0.62
C VAL A 209 15.66 4.60 -1.14
N LEU A 210 16.25 4.51 -2.32
CA LEU A 210 16.71 3.24 -2.91
C LEU A 210 17.74 2.55 -2.01
N ASN A 211 18.69 3.29 -1.46
CA ASN A 211 19.70 2.75 -0.55
C ASN A 211 19.06 2.22 0.75
N ILE A 212 18.08 2.94 1.31
CA ILE A 212 17.34 2.47 2.50
C ILE A 212 16.64 1.15 2.21
N VAL A 213 15.94 1.06 1.08
CA VAL A 213 15.22 -0.17 0.68
C VAL A 213 16.18 -1.32 0.42
N SER A 214 17.31 -1.07 -0.27
CA SER A 214 18.33 -2.08 -0.55
C SER A 214 18.93 -2.65 0.74
N ASN A 215 19.37 -1.78 1.65
CA ASN A 215 19.93 -2.21 2.94
C ASN A 215 18.89 -2.98 3.77
N TRP A 216 17.65 -2.49 3.82
CA TRP A 216 16.57 -3.22 4.48
C TRP A 216 16.36 -4.61 3.87
N TYR A 217 16.39 -4.70 2.54
CA TYR A 217 16.19 -5.98 1.85
C TYR A 217 17.29 -6.99 2.17
N ASP A 218 18.56 -6.58 2.18
CA ASP A 218 19.72 -7.42 2.52
C ASP A 218 19.62 -7.92 3.98
N ASP A 219 19.26 -7.04 4.91
CA ASP A 219 19.03 -7.40 6.32
C ASP A 219 17.85 -8.37 6.46
N TYR A 220 16.77 -8.13 5.73
CA TYR A 220 15.58 -8.99 5.79
C TYR A 220 15.82 -10.35 5.11
N GLN A 221 16.60 -10.39 4.03
CA GLN A 221 17.02 -11.64 3.40
C GLN A 221 17.84 -12.49 4.38
N SER A 222 18.78 -11.89 5.08
CA SER A 222 19.55 -12.57 6.13
C SER A 222 18.66 -13.19 7.21
N LEU A 223 17.57 -12.50 7.58
CA LEU A 223 16.59 -13.01 8.53
C LEU A 223 15.79 -14.20 7.97
N ILE A 224 15.48 -14.21 6.67
CA ILE A 224 14.81 -15.34 6.00
C ILE A 224 15.72 -16.57 6.00
N ASP A 225 17.01 -16.37 5.79
CA ASP A 225 18.02 -17.42 5.75
C ASP A 225 18.24 -18.09 7.12
N GLU A 226 18.05 -17.33 8.19
CA GLU A 226 18.00 -17.88 9.56
C GLU A 226 16.73 -18.72 9.76
N THR A 227 16.73 -19.95 9.30
CA THR A 227 15.60 -20.89 9.14
C THR A 227 14.74 -21.16 10.38
N ALA A 228 15.02 -20.58 11.53
CA ALA A 228 14.35 -20.87 12.81
C ALA A 228 13.01 -20.15 13.02
N LYS A 229 12.70 -19.07 12.27
CA LYS A 229 11.48 -18.28 12.49
C LYS A 229 10.30 -18.79 11.67
N ASP A 230 9.10 -18.75 12.26
CA ASP A 230 7.89 -19.07 11.53
C ASP A 230 7.49 -17.94 10.57
N ILE A 231 6.59 -18.22 9.62
CA ILE A 231 6.16 -17.28 8.59
C ILE A 231 5.46 -16.05 9.20
N ALA A 232 4.73 -16.21 10.30
CA ALA A 232 4.06 -15.10 10.97
C ALA A 232 5.07 -14.18 11.65
N ALA A 233 6.11 -14.74 12.26
CA ALA A 233 7.21 -13.98 12.86
C ALA A 233 7.99 -13.21 11.78
N LEU A 234 8.29 -13.83 10.63
CA LEU A 234 8.93 -13.14 9.50
C LEU A 234 8.09 -11.97 8.99
N TYR A 235 6.79 -12.17 8.84
CA TYR A 235 5.85 -11.11 8.45
C TYR A 235 5.90 -9.90 9.40
N THR A 236 5.81 -10.15 10.71
CA THR A 236 5.86 -9.09 11.72
C THR A 236 7.22 -8.38 11.73
N SER A 237 8.33 -9.15 11.71
CA SER A 237 9.68 -8.59 11.68
C SER A 237 9.92 -7.73 10.43
N GLY A 238 9.35 -8.09 9.28
CA GLY A 238 9.47 -7.30 8.05
C GLY A 238 8.92 -5.89 8.19
N TYR A 239 7.76 -5.73 8.83
CA TYR A 239 7.21 -4.39 9.13
C TYR A 239 8.09 -3.61 10.10
N GLU A 240 8.50 -4.23 11.21
CA GLU A 240 9.35 -3.57 12.21
C GLU A 240 10.69 -3.10 11.60
N MET A 241 11.28 -3.93 10.75
CA MET A 241 12.55 -3.61 10.10
C MET A 241 12.42 -2.47 9.08
N ILE A 242 11.38 -2.47 8.24
CA ILE A 242 11.21 -1.41 7.24
C ILE A 242 10.83 -0.08 7.89
N GLU A 243 9.97 -0.08 8.90
CA GLU A 243 9.64 1.12 9.66
C GLU A 243 10.89 1.73 10.32
N LYS A 244 11.72 0.89 10.92
CA LYS A 244 13.00 1.33 11.51
C LYS A 244 13.98 1.86 10.47
N ALA A 245 14.06 1.23 9.30
CA ALA A 245 14.93 1.70 8.23
C ALA A 245 14.57 3.12 7.76
N PHE A 246 13.28 3.45 7.74
CA PHE A 246 12.76 4.76 7.34
C PHE A 246 12.57 5.75 8.48
N GLU A 247 12.91 5.43 9.74
CA GLU A 247 12.64 6.27 10.92
C GLU A 247 13.14 7.73 10.75
N LYS A 248 14.23 7.93 10.02
CA LYS A 248 14.84 9.25 9.78
C LYS A 248 14.48 9.86 8.44
N ASN A 249 13.71 9.15 7.61
CA ASN A 249 13.30 9.62 6.29
C ASN A 249 11.93 10.30 6.36
N SER A 250 11.82 11.51 5.84
CA SER A 250 10.58 12.32 5.86
C SER A 250 9.83 12.35 4.53
N VAL A 251 10.32 11.65 3.51
CA VAL A 251 9.74 11.65 2.16
C VAL A 251 8.48 10.82 2.10
N LEU A 252 8.50 9.66 2.75
CA LEU A 252 7.39 8.73 2.78
C LEU A 252 6.71 8.73 4.15
N ASP A 253 5.38 8.72 4.16
CA ASP A 253 4.62 8.49 5.38
C ASP A 253 4.66 7.01 5.79
N GLN A 254 4.39 6.74 7.07
CA GLN A 254 4.47 5.38 7.62
C GLN A 254 3.56 4.37 6.89
N PHE A 255 2.42 4.79 6.33
CA PHE A 255 1.51 3.87 5.64
C PHE A 255 2.03 3.49 4.27
N LYS A 256 2.68 4.42 3.56
CA LYS A 256 3.38 4.12 2.30
C LYS A 256 4.55 3.18 2.54
N ILE A 257 5.32 3.40 3.60
CA ILE A 257 6.44 2.52 3.99
C ILE A 257 5.91 1.10 4.29
N ARG A 258 4.87 0.98 5.11
CA ARG A 258 4.23 -0.32 5.36
C ARG A 258 3.65 -0.93 4.08
N GLY A 259 3.10 -0.11 3.19
CA GLY A 259 2.59 -0.51 1.89
C GLY A 259 3.64 -1.11 0.97
N ILE A 260 4.87 -0.61 0.98
CA ILE A 260 6.00 -1.19 0.25
C ILE A 260 6.21 -2.64 0.68
N PHE A 261 6.31 -2.89 1.99
CA PHE A 261 6.47 -4.24 2.51
C PHE A 261 5.23 -5.12 2.24
N ALA A 262 4.02 -4.59 2.42
CA ALA A 262 2.78 -5.33 2.15
C ALA A 262 2.73 -5.84 0.70
N SER A 263 3.06 -4.97 -0.26
CA SER A 263 3.09 -5.30 -1.68
C SER A 263 4.17 -6.34 -1.99
N TRP A 264 5.37 -6.15 -1.44
CA TRP A 264 6.45 -7.12 -1.56
C TRP A 264 6.05 -8.49 -0.97
N TRP A 265 5.44 -8.49 0.23
CA TRP A 265 5.03 -9.72 0.91
C TRP A 265 3.96 -10.50 0.14
N VAL A 266 2.93 -9.82 -0.37
CA VAL A 266 1.87 -10.46 -1.16
C VAL A 266 2.47 -11.22 -2.35
N ASN A 267 3.45 -10.63 -3.02
CA ASN A 267 4.10 -11.22 -4.19
C ASN A 267 5.08 -12.35 -3.84
N ASN A 268 5.72 -12.28 -2.66
CA ASN A 268 6.84 -13.16 -2.32
C ASN A 268 6.55 -14.19 -1.21
N LYS A 269 5.42 -14.10 -0.50
CA LYS A 269 5.08 -14.96 0.66
C LYS A 269 5.16 -16.46 0.38
N PHE A 270 4.79 -16.89 -0.82
CA PHE A 270 4.87 -18.30 -1.20
C PHE A 270 6.31 -18.75 -1.45
N THR A 271 7.12 -17.88 -2.04
CA THR A 271 8.56 -18.10 -2.21
C THR A 271 9.26 -18.20 -0.86
N VAL A 272 8.99 -17.26 0.05
CA VAL A 272 9.52 -17.29 1.43
C VAL A 272 9.09 -18.57 2.15
N LYS A 273 7.83 -18.99 2.02
CA LYS A 273 7.33 -20.24 2.58
C LYS A 273 8.02 -21.47 2.00
N SER A 274 8.32 -21.46 0.71
CA SER A 274 9.04 -22.55 0.01
C SER A 274 10.47 -22.64 0.50
N ILE A 275 11.17 -21.52 0.60
CA ILE A 275 12.54 -21.46 1.14
C ILE A 275 12.57 -22.03 2.56
N LYS A 276 11.63 -21.64 3.41
CA LYS A 276 11.55 -22.15 4.79
C LYS A 276 11.35 -23.67 4.86
N ASN A 277 10.48 -24.23 4.01
CA ASN A 277 10.11 -25.64 4.07
C ASN A 277 11.12 -26.57 3.38
N SER A 278 11.80 -26.11 2.33
CA SER A 278 12.62 -26.95 1.43
C SER A 278 14.02 -26.40 1.19
N GLY A 279 14.39 -25.30 1.88
CA GLY A 279 15.62 -24.56 1.58
C GLY A 279 15.54 -23.88 0.21
N TYR A 280 16.70 -23.48 -0.31
CA TYR A 280 16.80 -22.91 -1.65
C TYR A 280 16.72 -24.01 -2.71
N ASP A 281 15.49 -24.48 -2.99
CA ASP A 281 15.20 -25.32 -4.17
C ASP A 281 14.99 -24.40 -5.38
N TYR A 282 16.03 -24.26 -6.20
CA TYR A 282 16.01 -23.38 -7.38
C TYR A 282 14.89 -23.72 -8.38
N THR A 283 14.46 -24.97 -8.45
CA THR A 283 13.36 -25.38 -9.34
C THR A 283 12.02 -24.83 -8.86
N LEU A 284 11.76 -24.97 -7.56
CA LEU A 284 10.53 -24.49 -6.94
C LEU A 284 10.45 -22.97 -6.96
N LEU A 285 11.59 -22.29 -6.73
CA LEU A 285 11.71 -20.84 -6.78
C LEU A 285 11.50 -20.30 -8.19
N SER A 286 12.05 -20.94 -9.22
CA SER A 286 11.84 -20.52 -10.60
C SER A 286 10.38 -20.70 -11.05
N ASP A 287 9.73 -21.80 -10.69
CA ASP A 287 8.32 -22.05 -11.00
C ASP A 287 7.42 -20.98 -10.33
N ASN A 288 7.71 -20.63 -9.08
CA ASN A 288 7.00 -19.56 -8.38
C ASN A 288 7.24 -18.18 -9.01
N PHE A 289 8.49 -17.87 -9.39
CA PHE A 289 8.81 -16.62 -10.06
C PHE A 289 8.07 -16.49 -11.39
N ILE A 290 8.07 -17.52 -12.19
CA ILE A 290 7.38 -17.56 -13.50
C ILE A 290 5.87 -17.37 -13.30
N SER A 291 5.27 -18.09 -12.34
CA SER A 291 3.83 -18.02 -12.10
C SER A 291 3.38 -16.63 -11.63
N ASN A 292 4.22 -15.94 -10.83
CA ASN A 292 3.90 -14.62 -10.27
C ASN A 292 4.23 -13.46 -11.22
N ASN A 293 5.05 -13.70 -12.26
CA ASN A 293 5.56 -12.64 -13.14
C ASN A 293 5.20 -12.85 -14.62
N GLN A 294 4.08 -13.51 -14.93
CA GLN A 294 3.67 -13.76 -16.32
C GLN A 294 3.52 -12.48 -17.16
N GLU A 295 3.02 -11.40 -16.58
CA GLU A 295 2.92 -10.11 -17.27
C GLU A 295 4.30 -9.55 -17.61
N PHE A 296 5.24 -9.60 -16.65
CA PHE A 296 6.63 -9.22 -16.88
C PHE A 296 7.28 -10.07 -17.99
N ILE A 297 7.11 -11.40 -17.94
CA ILE A 297 7.65 -12.30 -18.96
C ILE A 297 7.06 -12.02 -20.34
N SER A 298 5.79 -11.64 -20.41
CA SER A 298 5.14 -11.27 -21.68
C SER A 298 5.67 -9.97 -22.27
N SER A 299 6.20 -9.07 -21.43
CA SER A 299 6.78 -7.78 -21.82
C SER A 299 8.23 -7.87 -22.33
N LEU A 300 8.90 -9.01 -22.13
CA LEU A 300 10.29 -9.21 -22.57
C LEU A 300 10.41 -9.22 -24.10
N ASP A 301 11.51 -8.71 -24.62
CA ASP A 301 11.86 -8.84 -26.03
C ASP A 301 12.28 -10.29 -26.39
N ASP A 302 12.48 -10.57 -27.69
CA ASP A 302 12.75 -11.94 -28.15
C ASP A 302 14.10 -12.47 -27.63
N SER A 303 15.13 -11.63 -27.45
CA SER A 303 16.42 -12.04 -26.89
C SER A 303 16.30 -12.36 -25.39
N GLN A 304 15.57 -11.54 -24.67
CA GLN A 304 15.28 -11.73 -23.25
C GLN A 304 14.43 -13.00 -23.02
N LYS A 305 13.44 -13.27 -23.88
CA LYS A 305 12.66 -14.52 -23.85
C LYS A 305 13.51 -15.72 -24.12
N GLU A 306 14.45 -15.66 -25.07
CA GLU A 306 15.39 -16.74 -25.36
C GLU A 306 16.29 -17.07 -24.15
N ASN A 307 16.85 -16.03 -23.50
CA ASN A 307 17.68 -16.21 -22.32
C ASN A 307 16.88 -16.72 -21.12
N HIS A 308 15.65 -16.27 -20.97
CA HIS A 308 14.72 -16.80 -19.98
C HIS A 308 14.42 -18.29 -20.24
N GLY A 309 14.17 -18.66 -21.48
CA GLY A 309 13.97 -20.06 -21.89
C GLY A 309 15.17 -20.97 -21.60
N LYS A 310 16.39 -20.48 -21.84
CA LYS A 310 17.62 -21.21 -21.50
C LYS A 310 17.75 -21.43 -19.99
N LEU A 311 17.43 -20.46 -19.18
CA LEU A 311 17.37 -20.57 -17.71
C LEU A 311 16.37 -21.65 -17.28
N GLN A 312 15.15 -21.63 -17.82
CA GLN A 312 14.13 -22.64 -17.51
C GLN A 312 14.59 -24.06 -17.85
N ASP A 313 15.24 -24.26 -19.00
CA ASP A 313 15.75 -25.56 -19.40
C ASP A 313 16.90 -26.05 -18.50
N LEU A 314 17.74 -25.16 -18.02
CA LEU A 314 18.77 -25.49 -17.03
C LEU A 314 18.14 -25.91 -15.70
N PHE A 315 17.12 -25.23 -15.22
CA PHE A 315 16.40 -25.62 -14.01
C PHE A 315 15.69 -26.97 -14.18
N LYS A 316 15.08 -27.26 -15.33
CA LYS A 316 14.51 -28.58 -15.62
C LYS A 316 15.57 -29.70 -15.60
N LYS A 317 16.76 -29.43 -16.17
CA LYS A 317 17.89 -30.35 -16.12
C LYS A 317 18.37 -30.58 -14.70
N LEU A 318 18.45 -29.53 -13.88
CA LEU A 318 18.81 -29.65 -12.47
C LEU A 318 17.85 -30.58 -11.71
N LYS A 319 16.54 -30.41 -11.98
CA LYS A 319 15.48 -31.25 -11.37
C LYS A 319 15.59 -32.72 -11.76
N SER A 320 16.00 -33.00 -12.99
CA SER A 320 16.13 -34.37 -13.50
C SER A 320 17.48 -35.02 -13.19
N ALA A 321 18.49 -34.26 -12.77
CA ALA A 321 19.83 -34.76 -12.46
C ALA A 321 19.81 -35.63 -11.19
N LYS A 322 20.36 -36.85 -11.31
CA LYS A 322 20.40 -37.85 -10.23
C LYS A 322 21.72 -37.79 -9.47
N GLU A 323 22.81 -37.44 -10.14
CA GLU A 323 24.16 -37.43 -9.57
C GLU A 323 24.48 -36.01 -9.03
N GLU A 324 25.12 -35.94 -7.87
CA GLU A 324 25.46 -34.66 -7.23
C GLU A 324 26.48 -33.85 -8.04
N ASN A 325 27.43 -34.51 -8.71
CA ASN A 325 28.39 -33.83 -9.58
C ASN A 325 27.72 -33.16 -10.78
N ASP A 326 26.69 -33.79 -11.36
CA ASP A 326 25.89 -33.18 -12.44
C ASP A 326 25.14 -31.94 -11.97
N LYS A 327 24.59 -32.00 -10.75
CA LYS A 327 23.90 -30.85 -10.14
C LYS A 327 24.83 -29.68 -9.91
N ILE A 328 26.06 -29.90 -9.48
CA ILE A 328 27.07 -28.84 -9.29
C ILE A 328 27.34 -28.15 -10.62
N VAL A 329 27.62 -28.91 -11.68
CA VAL A 329 27.89 -28.35 -13.02
C VAL A 329 26.70 -27.57 -13.58
N ILE A 330 25.47 -28.07 -13.33
CA ILE A 330 24.24 -27.37 -13.79
C ILE A 330 24.05 -26.07 -12.99
N ARG A 331 24.32 -26.05 -11.68
CA ARG A 331 24.25 -24.85 -10.84
C ARG A 331 25.22 -23.77 -11.32
N GLU A 332 26.44 -24.12 -11.65
CA GLU A 332 27.42 -23.17 -12.21
C GLU A 332 26.91 -22.55 -13.53
N LYS A 333 26.33 -23.35 -14.41
CA LYS A 333 25.73 -22.86 -15.67
C LYS A 333 24.50 -21.98 -15.42
N ILE A 334 23.71 -22.25 -14.39
CA ILE A 334 22.58 -21.40 -14.00
C ILE A 334 23.09 -20.02 -13.56
N GLU A 335 24.14 -19.94 -12.73
CA GLU A 335 24.69 -18.67 -12.30
C GLU A 335 25.30 -17.87 -13.46
N GLU A 336 26.00 -18.53 -14.38
CA GLU A 336 26.50 -17.88 -15.60
C GLU A 336 25.35 -17.32 -16.45
N GLN A 337 24.30 -18.11 -16.67
CA GLN A 337 23.15 -17.70 -17.48
C GLN A 337 22.32 -16.60 -16.81
N LYS A 338 22.20 -16.58 -15.47
CA LYS A 338 21.59 -15.48 -14.72
C LYS A 338 22.34 -14.17 -14.95
N SER A 339 23.67 -14.18 -14.80
CA SER A 339 24.49 -13.00 -15.02
C SER A 339 24.35 -12.43 -16.45
N LEU A 340 24.20 -13.28 -17.44
CA LEU A 340 23.94 -12.86 -18.82
C LEU A 340 22.54 -12.24 -18.97
N TYR A 341 21.54 -12.83 -18.35
CA TYR A 341 20.16 -12.36 -18.38
C TYR A 341 20.00 -11.00 -17.68
N GLU A 342 20.62 -10.84 -16.52
CA GLU A 342 20.65 -9.57 -15.77
C GLU A 342 21.29 -8.43 -16.59
N LYS A 343 22.43 -8.69 -17.24
CA LYS A 343 23.10 -7.71 -18.11
C LYS A 343 22.24 -7.29 -19.32
N GLU A 344 21.39 -8.17 -19.82
CA GLU A 344 20.46 -7.83 -20.91
C GLU A 344 19.26 -7.03 -20.40
N LEU A 345 18.76 -7.32 -19.21
CA LEU A 345 17.70 -6.53 -18.59
C LEU A 345 18.15 -5.10 -18.28
N GLU A 346 19.43 -4.92 -17.92
CA GLU A 346 20.01 -3.60 -17.66
C GLU A 346 20.22 -2.75 -18.92
N LYS A 347 20.38 -3.35 -20.10
CA LYS A 347 20.56 -2.61 -21.36
C LYS A 347 19.29 -1.92 -21.84
N ASN A 348 18.13 -2.30 -21.31
CA ASN A 348 16.81 -1.82 -21.73
C ASN A 348 16.12 -0.96 -20.65
N LYS A 349 16.86 -0.59 -19.59
CA LYS A 349 16.48 0.44 -18.64
C LYS A 349 17.01 1.80 -19.10
#